data_f076bc56d3037a1eec748e63118a8020
#
_entry.id   f076bc56d3037a1eec748e63118a8020
#
_cell.length_a   1.000
_cell.length_b   1.000
_cell.length_c   1.000
_cell.angle_alpha   90.00
_cell.angle_beta   90.00
_cell.angle_gamma   90.00
#
_symmetry.space_group_name_H-M   'P 1'
#
loop_
_entity.id
_entity.type
_entity.pdbx_description
1 polymer ?
#
loop_
_entity_poly.entity_id
_entity_poly.type
_entity_poly.pdbx_seq_one_letter_code
_entity_poly.pdbx_strand_id
1 'polypeptide(L)'
;MRARTAIQIGLLITLELAICFSASGIQSDGHGPEVKSFLDLMRHEADELEYQIRHNEISRRDYTRSKNRIAIHRQTVLNLVKETGEDYVPELHVAAANEVDQLIENGTKALRGLKRGDVIKEKWRYLGSVNRGEVFYIFERLKNN
;
A
#
# COMPACT_ATOMS: atom_id res chain seq x y z
N MET A 1 -6.21 -20.10 85.94
CA MET A 1 -6.86 -20.76 84.76
C MET A 1 -6.42 -20.01 83.49
N ARG A 2 -6.07 -20.73 82.48
CA ARG A 2 -5.14 -20.34 81.39
C ARG A 2 -5.72 -19.32 80.41
N ALA A 3 -5.07 -18.17 80.29
CA ALA A 3 -5.27 -17.23 79.19
C ALA A 3 -4.48 -17.72 77.95
N ARG A 4 -5.16 -17.80 76.81
CA ARG A 4 -4.53 -18.04 75.50
C ARG A 4 -4.53 -16.71 74.71
N THR A 5 -3.36 -16.15 74.63
CA THR A 5 -3.05 -15.03 73.75
C THR A 5 -3.04 -15.47 72.25
N ALA A 6 -3.95 -14.96 71.50
CA ALA A 6 -3.93 -15.14 70.03
C ALA A 6 -3.17 -13.97 69.42
N ILE A 7 -2.05 -14.28 68.83
CA ILE A 7 -1.25 -13.33 68.02
C ILE A 7 -1.88 -13.28 66.64
N GLN A 8 -2.49 -12.15 66.30
CA GLN A 8 -2.90 -11.85 64.91
C GLN A 8 -1.69 -11.28 64.14
N ILE A 9 -1.20 -12.08 63.22
CA ILE A 9 -0.20 -11.64 62.28
C ILE A 9 -0.96 -10.91 61.15
N GLY A 10 -0.85 -9.58 61.14
CA GLY A 10 -1.37 -8.77 60.06
C GLY A 10 -0.53 -8.95 58.83
N LEU A 11 -1.11 -9.60 57.82
CA LEU A 11 -0.52 -9.73 56.48
C LEU A 11 -0.75 -8.43 55.72
N LEU A 12 0.27 -7.59 55.63
CA LEU A 12 0.27 -6.36 54.86
C LEU A 12 0.48 -6.74 53.37
N ILE A 13 -0.62 -6.83 52.64
CA ILE A 13 -0.56 -7.01 51.20
C ILE A 13 -0.34 -5.64 50.58
N THR A 14 0.89 -5.32 50.24
CA THR A 14 1.23 -4.18 49.40
C THR A 14 0.86 -4.54 47.95
N LEU A 15 -0.26 -4.00 47.48
CA LEU A 15 -0.68 -4.07 46.09
C LEU A 15 0.19 -3.10 45.29
N GLU A 16 1.29 -3.60 44.72
CA GLU A 16 2.06 -2.87 43.70
C GLU A 16 1.22 -2.79 42.41
N LEU A 17 0.61 -1.61 42.21
CA LEU A 17 0.03 -1.26 40.89
C LEU A 17 1.19 -1.06 39.89
N ALA A 18 1.57 -2.12 39.21
CA ALA A 18 2.40 -2.03 38.03
C ALA A 18 1.57 -1.32 36.95
N ILE A 19 1.73 0.00 36.85
CA ILE A 19 1.26 0.78 35.72
C ILE A 19 2.10 0.34 34.53
N CYS A 20 1.62 -0.67 33.80
CA CYS A 20 2.11 -0.93 32.46
C CYS A 20 1.76 0.29 31.59
N PHE A 21 2.68 1.23 31.50
CA PHE A 21 2.73 2.17 30.40
C PHE A 21 2.95 1.32 29.15
N SER A 22 1.85 0.91 28.52
CA SER A 22 1.88 0.51 27.13
C SER A 22 2.29 1.76 26.36
N ALA A 23 3.60 1.94 26.17
CA ALA A 23 4.11 2.76 25.11
C ALA A 23 3.47 2.19 23.86
N SER A 24 2.43 2.87 23.38
CA SER A 24 1.95 2.69 22.02
C SER A 24 3.14 3.05 21.12
N GLY A 25 3.97 2.04 20.91
CA GLY A 25 5.04 2.13 19.92
C GLY A 25 4.32 2.54 18.63
N ILE A 26 4.64 3.72 18.15
CA ILE A 26 4.45 4.09 16.76
C ILE A 26 5.09 2.91 16.03
N GLN A 27 4.27 1.98 15.55
CA GLN A 27 4.72 0.99 14.59
C GLN A 27 5.22 1.83 13.42
N SER A 28 6.52 2.08 13.40
CA SER A 28 7.18 2.51 12.18
C SER A 28 6.92 1.36 11.21
N ASP A 29 5.96 1.59 10.31
CA ASP A 29 5.82 0.73 9.14
C ASP A 29 7.25 0.55 8.64
N GLY A 30 7.72 -0.71 8.54
CA GLY A 30 9.13 -1.03 8.29
C GLY A 30 9.64 -0.59 6.91
N HIS A 31 9.05 0.47 6.34
CA HIS A 31 9.37 1.09 5.07
C HIS A 31 10.32 2.27 5.27
N GLY A 32 11.25 2.44 4.35
CA GLY A 32 12.13 3.60 4.29
C GLY A 32 11.42 4.90 3.88
N PRO A 33 12.14 6.03 3.86
CA PRO A 33 11.55 7.35 3.62
C PRO A 33 10.94 7.51 2.23
N GLU A 34 11.49 6.88 1.19
CA GLU A 34 10.96 6.99 -0.18
C GLU A 34 9.58 6.33 -0.29
N VAL A 35 9.46 5.11 0.21
CA VAL A 35 8.19 4.37 0.23
C VAL A 35 7.16 5.05 1.12
N LYS A 36 7.55 5.61 2.28
CA LYS A 36 6.65 6.37 3.14
C LYS A 36 6.08 7.59 2.42
N SER A 37 6.93 8.37 1.77
CA SER A 37 6.50 9.54 0.98
C SER A 37 5.54 9.16 -0.13
N PHE A 38 5.79 8.04 -0.81
CA PHE A 38 4.89 7.50 -1.82
C PHE A 38 3.53 7.09 -1.23
N LEU A 39 3.52 6.40 -0.09
CA LEU A 39 2.28 5.98 0.57
C LEU A 39 1.46 7.18 1.04
N ASP A 40 2.12 8.24 1.53
CA ASP A 40 1.46 9.49 1.90
C ASP A 40 0.85 10.19 0.67
N LEU A 41 1.57 10.23 -0.45
CA LEU A 41 1.03 10.74 -1.72
C LEU A 41 -0.22 9.97 -2.14
N MET A 42 -0.17 8.63 -2.14
CA MET A 42 -1.32 7.79 -2.51
C MET A 42 -2.53 8.02 -1.59
N ARG A 43 -2.30 8.32 -0.32
CA ARG A 43 -3.36 8.67 0.62
C ARG A 43 -3.99 10.02 0.24
N HIS A 44 -3.18 11.04 -0.03
CA HIS A 44 -3.68 12.37 -0.46
C HIS A 44 -4.47 12.28 -1.76
N GLU A 45 -4.01 11.51 -2.73
CA GLU A 45 -4.76 11.28 -3.98
C GLU A 45 -6.11 10.59 -3.72
N ALA A 46 -6.15 9.63 -2.79
CA ALA A 46 -7.39 8.97 -2.41
C ALA A 46 -8.37 9.93 -1.71
N ASP A 47 -7.88 10.79 -0.82
CA ASP A 47 -8.68 11.80 -0.12
C ASP A 47 -9.25 12.85 -1.10
N GLU A 48 -8.45 13.29 -2.07
CA GLU A 48 -8.88 14.19 -3.15
C GLU A 48 -9.97 13.54 -4.00
N LEU A 49 -9.79 12.29 -4.36
CA LEU A 49 -10.77 11.53 -5.13
C LEU A 49 -12.11 11.38 -4.39
N GLU A 50 -12.08 11.15 -3.08
CA GLU A 50 -13.25 11.13 -2.20
C GLU A 50 -13.94 12.51 -2.12
N TYR A 51 -13.16 13.59 -2.14
CA TYR A 51 -13.69 14.95 -2.21
C TYR A 51 -14.43 15.19 -3.53
N GLN A 52 -13.81 14.87 -4.66
CA GLN A 52 -14.35 15.09 -6.01
C GLN A 52 -15.68 14.34 -6.23
N ILE A 53 -15.78 13.09 -5.78
CA ILE A 53 -17.03 12.32 -5.93
C ILE A 53 -18.15 12.88 -5.03
N ARG A 54 -17.84 13.35 -3.82
CA ARG A 54 -18.82 13.98 -2.92
C ARG A 54 -19.36 15.29 -3.45
N HIS A 55 -18.55 16.02 -4.22
CA HIS A 55 -18.95 17.31 -4.82
C HIS A 55 -19.47 17.16 -6.25
N ASN A 56 -19.66 15.91 -6.73
CA ASN A 56 -20.11 15.61 -8.10
C ASN A 56 -19.20 16.18 -9.21
N GLU A 57 -17.91 16.31 -8.95
CA GLU A 57 -16.92 16.79 -9.92
C GLU A 57 -16.49 15.70 -10.89
N ILE A 58 -16.65 14.43 -10.48
CA ILE A 58 -16.34 13.25 -11.30
C ILE A 58 -17.50 12.25 -11.32
N SER A 59 -17.54 11.43 -12.37
CA SER A 59 -18.53 10.35 -12.47
C SER A 59 -18.19 9.19 -11.53
N ARG A 60 -19.20 8.39 -11.13
CA ARG A 60 -18.98 7.16 -10.35
C ARG A 60 -18.05 6.18 -11.06
N ARG A 61 -18.09 6.14 -12.38
CA ARG A 61 -17.20 5.27 -13.18
C ARG A 61 -15.75 5.72 -13.05
N ASP A 62 -15.49 7.02 -13.21
CA ASP A 62 -14.14 7.58 -13.12
C ASP A 62 -13.60 7.46 -11.69
N TYR A 63 -14.44 7.72 -10.69
CA TYR A 63 -14.10 7.49 -9.30
C TYR A 63 -13.66 6.03 -9.05
N THR A 64 -14.46 5.04 -9.48
CA THR A 64 -14.14 3.63 -9.27
C THR A 64 -12.85 3.23 -9.97
N ARG A 65 -12.66 3.70 -11.22
CA ARG A 65 -11.45 3.44 -12.00
C ARG A 65 -10.21 4.03 -11.33
N SER A 66 -10.28 5.30 -10.90
CA SER A 66 -9.16 5.98 -10.23
C SER A 66 -8.84 5.35 -8.88
N LYS A 67 -9.85 5.00 -8.09
CA LYS A 67 -9.69 4.28 -6.82
C LYS A 67 -8.99 2.93 -6.99
N ASN A 68 -9.39 2.16 -8.01
CA ASN A 68 -8.73 0.91 -8.34
C ASN A 68 -7.28 1.13 -8.76
N ARG A 69 -7.02 2.17 -9.56
CA ARG A 69 -5.67 2.52 -10.01
C ARG A 69 -4.74 2.87 -8.85
N ILE A 70 -5.19 3.71 -7.91
CA ILE A 70 -4.45 4.04 -6.68
C ILE A 70 -4.15 2.77 -5.88
N ALA A 71 -5.13 1.90 -5.68
CA ALA A 71 -4.97 0.67 -4.93
C ALA A 71 -3.97 -0.31 -5.59
N ILE A 72 -4.01 -0.43 -6.93
CA ILE A 72 -3.08 -1.27 -7.70
C ILE A 72 -1.67 -0.69 -7.61
N HIS A 73 -1.52 0.61 -7.79
CA HIS A 73 -0.24 1.31 -7.70
C HIS A 73 0.43 1.07 -6.35
N ARG A 74 -0.31 1.36 -5.27
CA ARG A 74 0.15 1.13 -3.90
C ARG A 74 0.56 -0.33 -3.66
N GLN A 75 -0.28 -1.29 -4.06
CA GLN A 75 0.01 -2.70 -3.84
C GLN A 75 1.23 -3.16 -4.63
N THR A 76 1.40 -2.66 -5.87
CA THR A 76 2.55 -3.02 -6.72
C THR A 76 3.86 -2.54 -6.10
N VAL A 77 3.92 -1.27 -5.64
CA VAL A 77 5.11 -0.76 -4.96
C VAL A 77 5.44 -1.57 -3.71
N LEU A 78 4.46 -1.84 -2.86
CA LEU A 78 4.67 -2.63 -1.65
C LEU A 78 5.17 -4.05 -1.95
N ASN A 79 4.69 -4.68 -3.01
CA ASN A 79 5.17 -5.99 -3.44
C ASN A 79 6.62 -5.92 -3.94
N LEU A 80 6.96 -4.91 -4.75
CA LEU A 80 8.33 -4.72 -5.24
C LEU A 80 9.31 -4.48 -4.10
N VAL A 81 8.96 -3.60 -3.15
CA VAL A 81 9.78 -3.36 -1.94
C VAL A 81 9.98 -4.64 -1.14
N LYS A 82 8.93 -5.45 -0.99
CA LYS A 82 9.04 -6.76 -0.30
C LYS A 82 9.92 -7.75 -1.06
N GLU A 83 9.87 -7.74 -2.39
CA GLU A 83 10.67 -8.63 -3.23
C GLU A 83 12.14 -8.22 -3.26
N THR A 84 12.45 -6.92 -3.31
CA THR A 84 13.81 -6.40 -3.44
C THR A 84 14.48 -6.10 -2.11
N GLY A 85 13.70 -5.75 -1.09
CA GLY A 85 14.21 -5.22 0.18
C GLY A 85 14.71 -3.77 0.10
N GLU A 86 14.51 -3.09 -1.03
CA GLU A 86 15.00 -1.74 -1.29
C GLU A 86 13.93 -0.69 -1.00
N ASP A 87 14.34 0.45 -0.42
CA ASP A 87 13.50 1.63 -0.26
C ASP A 87 13.51 2.45 -1.58
N TYR A 88 12.84 1.92 -2.57
CA TYR A 88 12.79 2.49 -3.90
C TYR A 88 11.37 2.41 -4.50
N VAL A 89 10.91 3.50 -5.08
CA VAL A 89 9.64 3.59 -5.79
C VAL A 89 9.89 3.75 -7.29
N PRO A 90 9.65 2.70 -8.09
CA PRO A 90 9.79 2.80 -9.53
C PRO A 90 8.70 3.68 -10.15
N GLU A 91 8.96 4.25 -11.31
CA GLU A 91 7.95 4.94 -12.11
C GLU A 91 6.99 3.91 -12.71
N LEU A 92 5.80 3.78 -12.11
CA LEU A 92 4.79 2.83 -12.55
C LEU A 92 3.69 3.50 -13.37
N HIS A 93 3.20 2.77 -14.37
CA HIS A 93 2.02 3.12 -15.15
C HIS A 93 0.99 2.00 -15.03
N VAL A 94 -0.20 2.35 -14.57
CA VAL A 94 -1.36 1.45 -14.46
C VAL A 94 -2.40 1.88 -15.47
N ALA A 95 -2.52 1.15 -16.56
CA ALA A 95 -3.41 1.47 -17.68
C ALA A 95 -4.56 0.48 -17.76
N ALA A 96 -5.79 0.98 -17.92
CA ALA A 96 -6.92 0.14 -18.29
C ALA A 96 -6.76 -0.37 -19.72
N ALA A 97 -7.43 -1.49 -20.06
CA ALA A 97 -7.26 -2.13 -21.37
C ALA A 97 -7.47 -1.19 -22.58
N ASN A 98 -8.41 -0.26 -22.45
CA ASN A 98 -8.70 0.74 -23.50
C ASN A 98 -7.70 1.93 -23.55
N GLU A 99 -6.77 2.01 -22.60
CA GLU A 99 -5.75 3.06 -22.51
C GLU A 99 -4.36 2.56 -22.93
N VAL A 100 -4.18 1.25 -23.02
CA VAL A 100 -2.86 0.66 -23.33
C VAL A 100 -2.31 1.13 -24.66
N ASP A 101 -3.18 1.33 -25.67
CA ASP A 101 -2.76 1.82 -27.00
C ASP A 101 -2.20 3.26 -26.97
N GLN A 102 -2.54 4.06 -25.93
CA GLN A 102 -1.96 5.39 -25.73
C GLN A 102 -0.55 5.30 -25.15
N LEU A 103 -0.26 4.26 -24.39
CA LEU A 103 1.04 4.03 -23.75
C LEU A 103 2.00 3.28 -24.69
N ILE A 104 1.47 2.27 -25.38
CA ILE A 104 2.23 1.34 -26.22
C ILE A 104 1.49 1.20 -27.56
N GLU A 105 2.12 1.59 -28.64
CA GLU A 105 1.57 1.43 -29.99
C GLU A 105 1.20 -0.03 -30.27
N ASN A 106 -0.02 -0.27 -30.72
CA ASN A 106 -0.61 -1.60 -30.87
C ASN A 106 -0.61 -2.41 -29.57
N GLY A 107 -0.80 -1.73 -28.42
CA GLY A 107 -0.66 -2.29 -27.08
C GLY A 107 -1.46 -3.57 -26.85
N THR A 108 -2.72 -3.61 -27.29
CA THR A 108 -3.57 -4.81 -27.16
C THR A 108 -2.97 -6.05 -27.85
N LYS A 109 -2.27 -5.87 -28.99
CA LYS A 109 -1.56 -6.96 -29.66
C LYS A 109 -0.22 -7.25 -28.99
N ALA A 110 0.50 -6.19 -28.58
CA ALA A 110 1.80 -6.31 -27.92
C ALA A 110 1.71 -7.06 -26.60
N LEU A 111 0.57 -6.96 -25.89
CA LEU A 111 0.34 -7.66 -24.62
C LEU A 111 0.11 -9.17 -24.75
N ARG A 112 -0.19 -9.67 -25.95
CA ARG A 112 -0.42 -11.11 -26.14
C ARG A 112 0.86 -11.89 -25.94
N GLY A 113 0.85 -12.79 -24.95
CA GLY A 113 1.97 -13.67 -24.65
C GLY A 113 3.08 -13.06 -23.79
N LEU A 114 2.96 -11.78 -23.35
CA LEU A 114 3.92 -11.19 -22.45
C LEU A 114 3.93 -11.90 -21.10
N LYS A 115 5.14 -12.07 -20.59
CA LYS A 115 5.40 -12.55 -19.23
C LYS A 115 5.90 -11.41 -18.35
N ARG A 116 5.67 -11.52 -17.05
CA ARG A 116 6.24 -10.57 -16.09
C ARG A 116 7.77 -10.45 -16.28
N GLY A 117 8.24 -9.23 -16.42
CA GLY A 117 9.65 -8.92 -16.65
C GLY A 117 9.99 -8.64 -18.12
N ASP A 118 9.12 -8.98 -19.07
CA ASP A 118 9.37 -8.69 -20.49
C ASP A 118 9.44 -7.18 -20.73
N VAL A 119 10.38 -6.78 -21.59
CA VAL A 119 10.64 -5.37 -21.92
C VAL A 119 10.07 -5.06 -23.30
N ILE A 120 9.28 -3.99 -23.36
CA ILE A 120 8.62 -3.50 -24.57
C ILE A 120 9.29 -2.20 -25.01
N LYS A 121 9.76 -2.15 -26.27
CA LYS A 121 10.39 -0.97 -26.88
C LYS A 121 11.50 -0.35 -26.01
N GLU A 122 12.25 -1.18 -25.27
CA GLU A 122 13.35 -0.76 -24.39
C GLU A 122 12.95 0.28 -23.32
N LYS A 123 11.68 0.58 -23.21
CA LYS A 123 11.14 1.64 -22.35
C LYS A 123 10.27 1.13 -21.22
N TRP A 124 9.53 0.07 -21.46
CA TRP A 124 8.53 -0.44 -20.52
C TRP A 124 8.83 -1.88 -20.11
N ARG A 125 8.90 -2.13 -18.82
CA ARG A 125 8.91 -3.48 -18.26
C ARG A 125 7.51 -3.86 -17.86
N TYR A 126 6.98 -4.94 -18.42
CA TYR A 126 5.67 -5.45 -18.04
C TYR A 126 5.72 -6.16 -16.67
N LEU A 127 4.89 -5.72 -15.73
CA LEU A 127 4.84 -6.29 -14.38
C LEU A 127 3.66 -7.23 -14.16
N GLY A 128 2.64 -7.18 -15.02
CA GLY A 128 1.48 -8.05 -14.93
C GLY A 128 0.16 -7.33 -15.20
N SER A 129 -0.95 -8.03 -14.95
CA SER A 129 -2.29 -7.48 -15.04
C SER A 129 -3.13 -7.86 -13.83
N VAL A 130 -4.09 -7.00 -13.49
CA VAL A 130 -5.02 -7.19 -12.37
C VAL A 130 -6.45 -6.89 -12.86
N ASN A 131 -7.40 -7.76 -12.51
CA ASN A 131 -8.81 -7.53 -12.77
C ASN A 131 -9.49 -6.96 -11.51
N ARG A 132 -10.08 -5.76 -11.63
CA ARG A 132 -10.90 -5.11 -10.60
C ARG A 132 -12.16 -4.52 -11.23
N GLY A 133 -13.00 -5.40 -11.81
CA GLY A 133 -14.16 -4.99 -12.60
C GLY A 133 -13.81 -4.64 -14.05
N GLU A 134 -12.59 -4.18 -14.31
CA GLU A 134 -11.93 -4.07 -15.61
C GLU A 134 -10.47 -4.53 -15.46
N VAL A 135 -9.83 -4.84 -16.60
CA VAL A 135 -8.43 -5.29 -16.59
C VAL A 135 -7.51 -4.07 -16.63
N PHE A 136 -6.60 -4.03 -15.68
CA PHE A 136 -5.50 -3.07 -15.62
C PHE A 136 -4.19 -3.78 -15.92
N TYR A 137 -3.35 -3.15 -16.71
CA TYR A 137 -2.00 -3.59 -17.04
C TYR A 137 -1.00 -2.69 -16.34
N ILE A 138 0.06 -3.28 -15.78
CA ILE A 138 1.03 -2.59 -14.94
C ILE A 138 2.38 -2.62 -15.66
N PHE A 139 2.96 -1.44 -15.83
CA PHE A 139 4.26 -1.24 -16.47
C PHE A 139 5.16 -0.41 -15.56
N GLU A 140 6.42 -0.75 -15.55
CA GLU A 140 7.49 0.06 -14.98
C GLU A 140 8.22 0.76 -16.13
N ARG A 141 8.42 2.07 -16.00
CA ARG A 141 9.23 2.80 -16.97
C ARG A 141 10.70 2.59 -16.65
N LEU A 142 11.43 2.09 -17.63
CA LEU A 142 12.87 1.93 -17.53
C LEU A 142 13.55 3.31 -17.71
N LYS A 143 14.52 3.61 -16.82
CA LYS A 143 15.37 4.78 -17.01
C LYS A 143 16.30 4.49 -18.17
N ASN A 144 16.29 5.34 -19.19
CA ASN A 144 17.29 5.28 -20.25
C ASN A 144 18.63 5.70 -19.62
N ASN A 145 19.57 4.78 -19.56
CA ASN A 145 20.96 5.09 -19.22
C ASN A 145 21.64 5.77 -20.38
#